data_68d9d67f796ec358a4dda00044370e50
#
_entry.id   68d9d67f796ec358a4dda00044370e50
#
_cell.length_a   1.000
_cell.length_b   1.000
_cell.length_c   1.000
_cell.angle_alpha   90.00
_cell.angle_beta   90.00
_cell.angle_gamma   90.00
#
_symmetry.space_group_name_H-M   'P 1'
#
loop_
_entity.id
_entity.type
_entity.pdbx_description
1 polymer ?
#
loop_
_entity_poly.entity_id
_entity_poly.type
_entity_poly.pdbx_seq_one_letter_code
_entity_poly.pdbx_strand_id
1 'polypeptide(L)'
;MRVLVTGATSLLGGAVVERLVARGDDVSVFQRRSGPSGLSEHLGDVADRDAVDRAVHGATAVIHLAARVGVTGPWSEYEAANIVGTQNVVGAAQAFGVRRFVYVSSPSVAHHGASLVGAPAGPADPDRARGNYARSKAQGELIALDADSPDLAAVAIRPHLVWGPGDTQLIGRIVERARAGRLPTVGTGAALIDTTYVENAADALVAALDRAPEIGGRALVVTNGQPRPVREILNRIVLAAGLEPSRVRIPYRIAWGGGLIAERIWERRGSDRDPPMTSFLAEQLGTAHWFDQRETREVLRWSPAVTLADGFDRLAAWFSSIPPTAGDIT
;
A
#
# COMPACT_ATOMS: atom_id res chain seq x y z
N MET A 1 10.26 -21.82 -4.57
CA MET A 1 9.15 -21.78 -5.58
C MET A 1 9.60 -20.91 -6.75
N ARG A 2 8.96 -20.99 -7.92
CA ARG A 2 9.10 -19.98 -8.98
C ARG A 2 8.04 -18.93 -8.76
N VAL A 3 8.44 -17.75 -8.29
CA VAL A 3 7.52 -16.70 -7.86
C VAL A 3 7.62 -15.50 -8.78
N LEU A 4 6.51 -15.12 -9.41
CA LEU A 4 6.40 -13.85 -10.12
C LEU A 4 5.91 -12.76 -9.17
N VAL A 5 6.64 -11.64 -9.11
CA VAL A 5 6.24 -10.44 -8.36
C VAL A 5 5.94 -9.33 -9.35
N THR A 6 4.70 -8.85 -9.40
CA THR A 6 4.36 -7.68 -10.23
C THR A 6 4.53 -6.40 -9.40
N GLY A 7 5.05 -5.33 -10.00
CA GLY A 7 5.22 -4.05 -9.30
C GLY A 7 6.40 -4.02 -8.32
N ALA A 8 7.45 -4.78 -8.59
CA ALA A 8 8.65 -4.91 -7.75
C ALA A 8 9.44 -3.61 -7.56
N THR A 9 9.27 -2.60 -8.43
CA THR A 9 9.89 -1.27 -8.27
C THR A 9 9.28 -0.41 -7.16
N SER A 10 8.16 -0.83 -6.56
CA SER A 10 7.60 -0.17 -5.38
C SER A 10 8.38 -0.52 -4.11
N LEU A 11 8.29 0.32 -3.07
CA LEU A 11 8.92 0.07 -1.77
C LEU A 11 8.57 -1.34 -1.23
N LEU A 12 7.28 -1.67 -1.19
CA LEU A 12 6.82 -2.98 -0.71
C LEU A 12 7.22 -4.11 -1.66
N GLY A 13 7.13 -3.88 -2.97
CA GLY A 13 7.51 -4.88 -3.97
C GLY A 13 9.00 -5.25 -3.89
N GLY A 14 9.88 -4.26 -3.72
CA GLY A 14 11.31 -4.49 -3.50
C GLY A 14 11.57 -5.32 -2.23
N ALA A 15 10.94 -4.96 -1.12
CA ALA A 15 11.08 -5.70 0.14
C ALA A 15 10.57 -7.15 0.03
N VAL A 16 9.47 -7.39 -0.70
CA VAL A 16 8.97 -8.75 -0.98
C VAL A 16 9.99 -9.56 -1.78
N VAL A 17 10.54 -8.97 -2.84
CA VAL A 17 11.57 -9.60 -3.66
C VAL A 17 12.79 -9.98 -2.82
N GLU A 18 13.28 -9.06 -1.99
CA GLU A 18 14.42 -9.33 -1.09
C GLU A 18 14.15 -10.52 -0.15
N ARG A 19 12.95 -10.62 0.41
CA ARG A 19 12.57 -11.75 1.29
C ARG A 19 12.50 -13.08 0.53
N LEU A 20 11.94 -13.08 -0.67
CA LEU A 20 11.83 -14.29 -1.49
C LEU A 20 13.21 -14.78 -1.94
N VAL A 21 14.08 -13.86 -2.41
CA VAL A 21 15.45 -14.18 -2.81
C VAL A 21 16.27 -14.69 -1.64
N ALA A 22 16.20 -14.02 -0.47
CA ALA A 22 16.91 -14.46 0.73
C ALA A 22 16.46 -15.84 1.21
N ARG A 23 15.20 -16.21 0.94
CA ARG A 23 14.65 -17.54 1.22
C ARG A 23 15.09 -18.62 0.21
N GLY A 24 15.68 -18.23 -0.91
CA GLY A 24 16.13 -19.13 -1.97
C GLY A 24 15.03 -19.48 -3.00
N ASP A 25 14.00 -18.64 -3.14
CA ASP A 25 13.03 -18.77 -4.23
C ASP A 25 13.64 -18.31 -5.56
N ASP A 26 13.15 -18.90 -6.65
CA ASP A 26 13.42 -18.45 -8.01
C ASP A 26 12.44 -17.32 -8.35
N VAL A 27 12.93 -16.08 -8.30
CA VAL A 27 12.10 -14.86 -8.39
C VAL A 27 12.23 -14.23 -9.77
N SER A 28 11.09 -14.01 -10.41
CA SER A 28 10.97 -13.15 -11.59
C SER A 28 10.10 -11.93 -11.26
N VAL A 29 10.33 -10.83 -11.97
CA VAL A 29 9.59 -9.59 -11.76
C VAL A 29 8.92 -9.12 -13.04
N PHE A 30 7.72 -8.54 -12.93
CA PHE A 30 6.99 -7.91 -14.03
C PHE A 30 6.65 -6.46 -13.69
N GLN A 31 7.14 -5.54 -14.50
CA GLN A 31 7.06 -4.11 -14.21
C GLN A 31 7.25 -3.26 -15.47
N ARG A 32 6.85 -1.99 -15.40
CA ARG A 32 6.93 -1.06 -16.54
C ARG A 32 8.32 -0.49 -16.80
N ARG A 33 9.17 -0.46 -15.79
CA ARG A 33 10.53 0.11 -15.85
C ARG A 33 11.49 -0.87 -15.24
N SER A 34 12.70 -0.94 -15.79
CA SER A 34 13.74 -1.79 -15.24
C SER A 34 14.05 -1.45 -13.77
N GLY A 35 14.22 -2.47 -12.98
CA GLY A 35 14.53 -2.43 -11.57
C GLY A 35 15.95 -2.88 -11.23
N PRO A 36 16.20 -3.33 -10.00
CA PRO A 36 17.52 -3.83 -9.60
C PRO A 36 17.99 -4.97 -10.48
N SER A 37 19.26 -4.96 -10.87
CA SER A 37 19.90 -6.00 -11.70
C SER A 37 20.02 -7.33 -10.94
N GLY A 38 19.99 -8.43 -11.69
CA GLY A 38 20.25 -9.78 -11.15
C GLY A 38 19.03 -10.70 -11.02
N LEU A 39 17.84 -10.21 -11.41
CA LEU A 39 16.61 -11.01 -11.46
C LEU A 39 16.16 -11.24 -12.90
N SER A 40 15.38 -12.30 -13.11
CA SER A 40 14.63 -12.47 -14.36
C SER A 40 13.58 -11.38 -14.46
N GLU A 41 13.72 -10.47 -15.41
CA GLU A 41 12.85 -9.30 -15.55
C GLU A 41 12.02 -9.37 -16.83
N HIS A 42 10.72 -9.16 -16.68
CA HIS A 42 9.78 -8.96 -17.78
C HIS A 42 9.30 -7.52 -17.75
N LEU A 43 9.48 -6.79 -18.85
CA LEU A 43 9.00 -5.41 -19.00
C LEU A 43 7.68 -5.37 -19.75
N GLY A 44 6.70 -4.61 -19.20
CA GLY A 44 5.40 -4.46 -19.81
C GLY A 44 4.39 -3.78 -18.88
N ASP A 45 3.21 -3.53 -19.42
CA ASP A 45 2.05 -3.05 -18.65
C ASP A 45 1.12 -4.21 -18.30
N VAL A 46 0.59 -4.24 -17.08
CA VAL A 46 -0.39 -5.27 -16.66
C VAL A 46 -1.68 -5.24 -17.49
N ALA A 47 -1.99 -4.11 -18.13
CA ALA A 47 -3.10 -4.02 -19.06
C ALA A 47 -2.84 -4.70 -20.41
N ASP A 48 -1.58 -5.01 -20.74
CA ASP A 48 -1.20 -5.77 -21.93
C ASP A 48 -1.23 -7.27 -21.62
N ARG A 49 -2.24 -7.95 -22.15
CA ARG A 49 -2.46 -9.38 -21.94
C ARG A 49 -1.29 -10.24 -22.38
N ASP A 50 -0.73 -9.96 -23.57
CA ASP A 50 0.37 -10.77 -24.12
C ASP A 50 1.65 -10.60 -23.29
N ALA A 51 1.92 -9.40 -22.80
CA ALA A 51 3.05 -9.15 -21.88
C ALA A 51 2.87 -9.88 -20.56
N VAL A 52 1.65 -9.89 -20.00
CA VAL A 52 1.32 -10.62 -18.77
C VAL A 52 1.47 -12.13 -18.98
N ASP A 53 0.95 -12.67 -20.09
CA ASP A 53 1.05 -14.12 -20.40
C ASP A 53 2.50 -14.57 -20.47
N ARG A 54 3.38 -13.79 -21.14
CA ARG A 54 4.83 -14.07 -21.17
C ARG A 54 5.47 -14.03 -19.78
N ALA A 55 5.06 -13.12 -18.92
CA ALA A 55 5.64 -12.96 -17.59
C ALA A 55 5.19 -14.07 -16.63
N VAL A 56 3.93 -14.49 -16.69
CA VAL A 56 3.36 -15.52 -15.82
C VAL A 56 3.79 -16.93 -16.25
N HIS A 57 4.13 -17.12 -17.52
CA HIS A 57 4.52 -18.43 -18.05
C HIS A 57 5.65 -19.05 -17.25
N GLY A 58 5.42 -20.23 -16.70
CA GLY A 58 6.38 -20.98 -15.90
C GLY A 58 6.43 -20.62 -14.41
N ALA A 59 5.72 -19.58 -13.96
CA ALA A 59 5.58 -19.32 -12.54
C ALA A 59 4.70 -20.37 -11.84
N THR A 60 5.01 -20.69 -10.59
CA THR A 60 4.19 -21.56 -9.73
C THR A 60 3.40 -20.79 -8.70
N ALA A 61 3.77 -19.52 -8.48
CA ALA A 61 3.15 -18.61 -7.54
C ALA A 61 3.26 -17.17 -8.04
N VAL A 62 2.27 -16.32 -7.68
CA VAL A 62 2.23 -14.90 -8.06
C VAL A 62 1.93 -14.06 -6.82
N ILE A 63 2.70 -12.97 -6.63
CA ILE A 63 2.34 -11.87 -5.73
C ILE A 63 2.07 -10.63 -6.60
N HIS A 64 0.81 -10.22 -6.64
CA HIS A 64 0.35 -9.13 -7.51
C HIS A 64 0.24 -7.82 -6.74
N LEU A 65 1.32 -6.98 -6.85
CA LEU A 65 1.38 -5.63 -6.25
C LEU A 65 1.17 -4.52 -7.28
N ALA A 66 1.32 -4.79 -8.57
CA ALA A 66 1.18 -3.77 -9.59
C ALA A 66 -0.21 -3.11 -9.51
N ALA A 67 -0.23 -1.80 -9.32
CA ALA A 67 -1.45 -1.02 -9.23
C ALA A 67 -1.19 0.45 -9.57
N ARG A 68 -2.22 1.13 -10.08
CA ARG A 68 -2.28 2.60 -10.07
C ARG A 68 -2.66 3.02 -8.67
N VAL A 69 -1.75 3.72 -7.98
CA VAL A 69 -1.97 4.32 -6.66
C VAL A 69 -2.09 5.84 -6.79
N GLY A 70 -2.72 6.49 -5.82
CA GLY A 70 -2.88 7.94 -5.77
C GLY A 70 -4.32 8.34 -5.48
N VAL A 71 -4.53 9.64 -5.22
CA VAL A 71 -5.85 10.20 -4.85
C VAL A 71 -6.51 10.85 -6.06
N THR A 72 -5.72 11.25 -7.06
CA THR A 72 -6.14 11.98 -8.26
C THR A 72 -5.79 11.21 -9.53
N GLY A 73 -6.49 11.52 -10.60
CA GLY A 73 -6.30 10.93 -11.92
C GLY A 73 -7.59 10.38 -12.54
N PRO A 74 -7.63 10.19 -13.86
CA PRO A 74 -8.81 9.72 -14.54
C PRO A 74 -9.13 8.26 -14.20
N TRP A 75 -10.41 7.92 -14.16
CA TRP A 75 -10.89 6.56 -13.89
C TRP A 75 -10.24 5.50 -14.80
N SER A 76 -10.07 5.84 -16.09
CA SER A 76 -9.51 4.92 -17.08
C SER A 76 -8.12 4.37 -16.72
N GLU A 77 -7.27 5.16 -16.04
CA GLU A 77 -5.96 4.69 -15.59
C GLU A 77 -6.07 3.69 -14.43
N TYR A 78 -7.01 3.91 -13.52
CA TYR A 78 -7.28 2.99 -12.42
C TYR A 78 -7.94 1.70 -12.93
N GLU A 79 -8.87 1.82 -13.84
CA GLU A 79 -9.54 0.69 -14.48
C GLU A 79 -8.54 -0.19 -15.25
N ALA A 80 -7.70 0.42 -16.09
CA ALA A 80 -6.68 -0.31 -16.86
C ALA A 80 -5.71 -1.07 -15.95
N ALA A 81 -5.14 -0.40 -14.94
CA ALA A 81 -4.11 -1.03 -14.10
C ALA A 81 -4.68 -1.97 -13.03
N ASN A 82 -5.76 -1.55 -12.33
CA ASN A 82 -6.21 -2.23 -11.12
C ASN A 82 -7.31 -3.27 -11.40
N ILE A 83 -8.04 -3.13 -12.50
CA ILE A 83 -9.13 -4.05 -12.87
C ILE A 83 -8.69 -4.92 -14.03
N VAL A 84 -8.46 -4.34 -15.22
CA VAL A 84 -8.04 -5.09 -16.41
C VAL A 84 -6.70 -5.78 -16.16
N GLY A 85 -5.74 -5.07 -15.55
CA GLY A 85 -4.45 -5.66 -15.15
C GLY A 85 -4.61 -6.87 -14.23
N THR A 86 -5.49 -6.77 -13.20
CA THR A 86 -5.77 -7.90 -12.32
C THR A 86 -6.45 -9.05 -13.06
N GLN A 87 -7.42 -8.77 -13.94
CA GLN A 87 -8.05 -9.78 -14.80
C GLN A 87 -7.04 -10.52 -15.67
N ASN A 88 -6.10 -9.80 -16.27
CA ASN A 88 -5.04 -10.38 -17.09
C ASN A 88 -4.14 -11.30 -16.26
N VAL A 89 -3.68 -10.83 -15.09
CA VAL A 89 -2.74 -11.61 -14.27
C VAL A 89 -3.43 -12.85 -13.67
N VAL A 90 -4.67 -12.73 -13.22
CA VAL A 90 -5.47 -13.86 -12.74
C VAL A 90 -5.74 -14.86 -13.85
N GLY A 91 -6.19 -14.39 -15.03
CA GLY A 91 -6.47 -15.25 -16.17
C GLY A 91 -5.22 -15.98 -16.67
N ALA A 92 -4.06 -15.32 -16.70
CA ALA A 92 -2.78 -15.96 -17.01
C ALA A 92 -2.38 -16.98 -15.93
N ALA A 93 -2.59 -16.65 -14.65
CA ALA A 93 -2.30 -17.56 -13.56
C ALA A 93 -3.11 -18.87 -13.67
N GLN A 94 -4.39 -18.78 -14.00
CA GLN A 94 -5.24 -19.94 -14.25
C GLN A 94 -4.78 -20.73 -15.50
N ALA A 95 -4.52 -20.03 -16.62
CA ALA A 95 -4.15 -20.63 -17.88
C ALA A 95 -2.81 -21.39 -17.82
N PHE A 96 -1.84 -20.89 -17.06
CA PHE A 96 -0.50 -21.49 -16.94
C PHE A 96 -0.30 -22.33 -15.69
N GLY A 97 -1.37 -22.63 -14.94
CA GLY A 97 -1.34 -23.57 -13.81
C GLY A 97 -0.58 -23.05 -12.58
N VAL A 98 -0.62 -21.74 -12.34
CA VAL A 98 -0.17 -21.15 -11.08
C VAL A 98 -1.01 -21.70 -9.94
N ARG A 99 -0.37 -22.08 -8.84
CA ARG A 99 -1.06 -22.71 -7.69
C ARG A 99 -1.37 -21.76 -6.55
N ARG A 100 -0.66 -20.62 -6.45
CA ARG A 100 -0.78 -19.67 -5.33
C ARG A 100 -0.81 -18.24 -5.86
N PHE A 101 -1.81 -17.50 -5.44
CA PHE A 101 -2.01 -16.13 -5.86
C PHE A 101 -2.23 -15.21 -4.65
N VAL A 102 -1.37 -14.23 -4.44
CA VAL A 102 -1.54 -13.21 -3.42
C VAL A 102 -1.84 -11.88 -4.08
N TYR A 103 -3.05 -11.38 -3.88
CA TYR A 103 -3.44 -10.04 -4.30
C TYR A 103 -3.12 -9.03 -3.21
N VAL A 104 -2.32 -8.02 -3.51
CA VAL A 104 -2.03 -6.94 -2.58
C VAL A 104 -3.08 -5.85 -2.72
N SER A 105 -4.01 -5.83 -1.80
CA SER A 105 -5.14 -4.90 -1.72
C SER A 105 -4.86 -3.73 -0.76
N SER A 106 -5.89 -3.14 -0.20
CA SER A 106 -5.83 -2.04 0.77
C SER A 106 -7.07 -2.07 1.68
N PRO A 107 -6.98 -1.69 2.96
CA PRO A 107 -8.15 -1.56 3.82
C PRO A 107 -9.19 -0.55 3.31
N SER A 108 -8.79 0.38 2.43
CA SER A 108 -9.70 1.37 1.83
C SER A 108 -10.84 0.76 1.01
N VAL A 109 -10.71 -0.51 0.58
CA VAL A 109 -11.74 -1.23 -0.18
C VAL A 109 -13.00 -1.54 0.64
N ALA A 110 -12.87 -1.55 1.97
CA ALA A 110 -13.96 -1.78 2.93
C ALA A 110 -14.25 -0.54 3.80
N HIS A 111 -13.67 0.64 3.46
CA HIS A 111 -13.82 1.86 4.24
C HIS A 111 -14.83 2.81 3.61
N HIS A 112 -15.80 3.26 4.41
CA HIS A 112 -16.91 4.09 3.96
C HIS A 112 -16.98 5.46 4.66
N GLY A 113 -15.85 5.92 5.22
CA GLY A 113 -15.74 7.25 5.87
C GLY A 113 -16.07 7.26 7.35
N ALA A 114 -16.44 6.15 7.98
CA ALA A 114 -16.57 6.04 9.42
C ALA A 114 -15.23 5.65 10.08
N SER A 115 -15.09 5.95 11.38
CA SER A 115 -13.93 5.43 12.13
C SER A 115 -13.93 3.91 12.16
N LEU A 116 -12.77 3.32 11.96
CA LEU A 116 -12.50 1.88 12.11
C LEU A 116 -11.76 1.67 13.43
N VAL A 117 -12.39 0.99 14.37
CA VAL A 117 -11.87 0.79 15.74
C VAL A 117 -11.83 -0.69 16.04
N GLY A 118 -10.64 -1.30 15.97
CA GLY A 118 -10.50 -2.76 16.11
C GLY A 118 -11.31 -3.53 15.08
N ALA A 119 -11.41 -2.98 13.87
CA ALA A 119 -12.27 -3.54 12.83
C ALA A 119 -11.65 -4.80 12.22
N PRO A 120 -12.46 -5.80 11.83
CA PRO A 120 -12.00 -6.89 10.97
C PRO A 120 -11.76 -6.39 9.54
N ALA A 121 -11.29 -7.27 8.66
CA ALA A 121 -11.08 -6.93 7.25
C ALA A 121 -12.35 -6.40 6.56
N GLY A 122 -13.51 -6.97 6.86
CA GLY A 122 -14.79 -6.65 6.21
C GLY A 122 -14.80 -7.02 4.71
N PRO A 123 -15.96 -7.06 4.05
CA PRO A 123 -16.06 -7.30 2.62
C PRO A 123 -15.60 -6.07 1.82
N ALA A 124 -14.96 -6.30 0.66
CA ALA A 124 -14.71 -5.24 -0.31
C ALA A 124 -16.05 -4.76 -0.92
N ASP A 125 -16.23 -3.46 -0.99
CA ASP A 125 -17.48 -2.86 -1.49
C ASP A 125 -17.15 -1.73 -2.49
N PRO A 126 -17.07 -2.06 -3.80
CA PRO A 126 -16.74 -1.08 -4.84
C PRO A 126 -17.77 0.05 -4.95
N ASP A 127 -19.04 -0.20 -4.59
CA ASP A 127 -20.10 0.80 -4.72
C ASP A 127 -20.03 1.88 -3.64
N ARG A 128 -19.51 1.52 -2.46
CA ARG A 128 -19.35 2.42 -1.31
C ARG A 128 -17.92 2.91 -1.11
N ALA A 129 -16.94 2.29 -1.78
CA ALA A 129 -15.54 2.68 -1.69
C ALA A 129 -15.32 4.11 -2.21
N ARG A 130 -14.54 4.90 -1.48
CA ARG A 130 -14.36 6.33 -1.75
C ARG A 130 -13.13 6.59 -2.65
N GLY A 131 -13.41 7.25 -3.77
CA GLY A 131 -12.42 7.61 -4.77
C GLY A 131 -12.03 6.47 -5.71
N ASN A 132 -11.39 6.84 -6.82
CA ASN A 132 -11.06 5.92 -7.91
C ASN A 132 -10.14 4.79 -7.46
N TYR A 133 -9.17 5.09 -6.59
CA TYR A 133 -8.24 4.09 -6.06
C TYR A 133 -8.96 3.00 -5.26
N ALA A 134 -9.71 3.39 -4.23
CA ALA A 134 -10.38 2.41 -3.37
C ALA A 134 -11.41 1.57 -4.14
N ARG A 135 -12.18 2.22 -5.02
CA ARG A 135 -13.17 1.56 -5.88
C ARG A 135 -12.52 0.55 -6.82
N SER A 136 -11.45 0.93 -7.52
CA SER A 136 -10.76 0.02 -8.45
C SER A 136 -10.04 -1.12 -7.72
N LYS A 137 -9.45 -0.85 -6.56
CA LYS A 137 -8.83 -1.91 -5.72
C LYS A 137 -9.87 -2.88 -5.17
N ALA A 138 -11.08 -2.41 -4.83
CA ALA A 138 -12.17 -3.27 -4.40
C ALA A 138 -12.61 -4.21 -5.51
N GLN A 139 -12.75 -3.71 -6.74
CA GLN A 139 -13.09 -4.55 -7.90
C GLN A 139 -11.97 -5.57 -8.19
N GLY A 140 -10.70 -5.13 -8.18
CA GLY A 140 -9.56 -6.04 -8.35
C GLY A 140 -9.47 -7.12 -7.27
N GLU A 141 -9.81 -6.79 -6.03
CA GLU A 141 -9.85 -7.77 -4.95
C GLU A 141 -10.94 -8.83 -5.16
N LEU A 142 -12.14 -8.41 -5.55
CA LEU A 142 -13.23 -9.34 -5.86
C LEU A 142 -12.86 -10.26 -7.02
N ILE A 143 -12.23 -9.74 -8.08
CA ILE A 143 -11.72 -10.54 -9.21
C ILE A 143 -10.71 -11.58 -8.72
N ALA A 144 -9.77 -11.18 -7.87
CA ALA A 144 -8.75 -12.08 -7.36
C ALA A 144 -9.32 -13.18 -6.46
N LEU A 145 -10.26 -12.83 -5.57
CA LEU A 145 -10.88 -13.79 -4.66
C LEU A 145 -11.88 -14.72 -5.34
N ASP A 146 -12.58 -14.25 -6.39
CA ASP A 146 -13.48 -15.07 -7.20
C ASP A 146 -12.74 -16.16 -8.00
N ALA A 147 -11.44 -15.97 -8.22
CA ALA A 147 -10.57 -16.95 -8.87
C ALA A 147 -10.11 -18.09 -7.94
N ASP A 148 -10.40 -17.99 -6.63
CA ASP A 148 -10.01 -19.03 -5.68
C ASP A 148 -10.67 -20.37 -6.02
N SER A 149 -9.87 -21.42 -6.11
CA SER A 149 -10.32 -22.74 -6.52
C SER A 149 -9.32 -23.81 -6.07
N PRO A 150 -9.66 -25.10 -6.18
CA PRO A 150 -8.71 -26.19 -5.91
C PRO A 150 -7.42 -26.12 -6.73
N ASP A 151 -7.46 -25.47 -7.89
CA ASP A 151 -6.32 -25.34 -8.80
C ASP A 151 -5.51 -24.04 -8.60
N LEU A 152 -6.13 -22.98 -8.09
CA LEU A 152 -5.50 -21.68 -7.81
C LEU A 152 -5.94 -21.15 -6.44
N ALA A 153 -5.14 -21.34 -5.42
CA ALA A 153 -5.40 -20.77 -4.10
C ALA A 153 -5.13 -19.25 -4.12
N ALA A 154 -6.19 -18.45 -4.07
CA ALA A 154 -6.12 -16.99 -4.15
C ALA A 154 -6.47 -16.34 -2.80
N VAL A 155 -5.66 -15.38 -2.35
CA VAL A 155 -5.85 -14.65 -1.10
C VAL A 155 -5.57 -13.16 -1.30
N ALA A 156 -6.33 -12.31 -0.62
CA ALA A 156 -6.12 -10.86 -0.63
C ALA A 156 -5.49 -10.40 0.71
N ILE A 157 -4.40 -9.67 0.61
CA ILE A 157 -3.75 -9.04 1.77
C ILE A 157 -3.88 -7.53 1.64
N ARG A 158 -4.31 -6.88 2.71
CA ARG A 158 -4.56 -5.44 2.80
C ARG A 158 -3.58 -4.77 3.77
N PRO A 159 -2.35 -4.46 3.37
CA PRO A 159 -1.43 -3.70 4.22
C PRO A 159 -1.96 -2.28 4.42
N HIS A 160 -1.93 -1.78 5.66
CA HIS A 160 -2.40 -0.43 5.97
C HIS A 160 -1.23 0.52 6.17
N LEU A 161 -1.19 1.59 5.39
CA LEU A 161 -0.19 2.66 5.50
C LEU A 161 1.24 2.11 5.65
N VAL A 162 1.71 1.44 4.59
CA VAL A 162 3.07 0.88 4.56
C VAL A 162 4.10 1.99 4.47
N TRP A 163 5.13 1.93 5.30
CA TRP A 163 6.22 2.91 5.33
C TRP A 163 7.56 2.28 5.74
N GLY A 164 8.64 2.98 5.41
CA GLY A 164 10.01 2.60 5.77
C GLY A 164 11.04 3.50 5.09
N PRO A 165 12.33 3.22 5.26
CA PRO A 165 13.40 3.87 4.52
C PRO A 165 13.18 3.80 3.00
N GLY A 166 13.39 4.92 2.31
CA GLY A 166 13.17 5.01 0.86
C GLY A 166 11.73 5.25 0.41
N ASP A 167 10.77 5.37 1.34
CA ASP A 167 9.38 5.67 0.99
C ASP A 167 9.20 7.12 0.53
N THR A 168 8.92 7.29 -0.76
CA THR A 168 8.63 8.57 -1.38
C THR A 168 7.14 8.94 -1.37
N GLN A 169 6.25 7.97 -1.10
CA GLN A 169 4.80 8.16 -1.18
C GLN A 169 4.22 8.72 0.12
N LEU A 170 4.39 8.05 1.23
CA LEU A 170 3.87 8.49 2.53
C LEU A 170 4.89 9.37 3.26
N ILE A 171 6.08 8.81 3.54
CA ILE A 171 7.14 9.51 4.29
C ILE A 171 7.63 10.74 3.52
N GLY A 172 7.93 10.60 2.24
CA GLY A 172 8.41 11.71 1.40
C GLY A 172 7.44 12.88 1.37
N ARG A 173 6.13 12.61 1.21
CA ARG A 173 5.09 13.66 1.21
C ARG A 173 4.93 14.33 2.58
N ILE A 174 5.03 13.57 3.68
CA ILE A 174 4.97 14.14 5.03
C ILE A 174 6.16 15.07 5.27
N VAL A 175 7.37 14.62 4.94
CA VAL A 175 8.60 15.40 5.11
C VAL A 175 8.60 16.65 4.22
N GLU A 176 8.20 16.53 2.94
CA GLU A 176 8.07 17.68 2.04
C GLU A 176 7.10 18.73 2.59
N ARG A 177 5.94 18.31 3.10
CA ARG A 177 4.98 19.22 3.71
C ARG A 177 5.50 19.85 4.99
N ALA A 178 6.23 19.08 5.81
CA ALA A 178 6.85 19.61 7.03
C ALA A 178 7.91 20.66 6.71
N ARG A 179 8.80 20.41 5.76
CA ARG A 179 9.81 21.39 5.28
C ARG A 179 9.16 22.67 4.75
N ALA A 180 8.04 22.54 4.06
CA ALA A 180 7.28 23.68 3.55
C ALA A 180 6.42 24.40 4.62
N GLY A 181 6.45 23.98 5.90
CA GLY A 181 5.59 24.52 6.96
C GLY A 181 4.09 24.25 6.76
N ARG A 182 3.75 23.26 5.93
CA ARG A 182 2.37 22.94 5.50
C ARG A 182 1.85 21.61 6.04
N LEU A 183 2.33 21.17 7.20
CA LEU A 183 1.88 19.94 7.86
C LEU A 183 1.17 20.29 9.19
N PRO A 184 -0.07 20.79 9.16
CA PRO A 184 -0.81 21.07 10.40
C PRO A 184 -1.35 19.78 11.03
N THR A 185 -1.57 19.81 12.35
CA THR A 185 -2.35 18.78 13.02
C THR A 185 -3.84 19.02 12.74
N VAL A 186 -4.54 18.03 12.19
CA VAL A 186 -5.99 18.09 11.96
C VAL A 186 -6.72 17.68 13.26
N GLY A 187 -7.64 18.54 13.71
CA GLY A 187 -8.37 18.34 14.97
C GLY A 187 -7.42 18.30 16.17
N THR A 188 -7.62 17.31 17.04
CA THR A 188 -6.74 17.07 18.21
C THR A 188 -5.50 16.25 17.85
N GLY A 189 -5.51 15.57 16.70
CA GLY A 189 -4.50 14.58 16.31
C GLY A 189 -4.51 13.31 17.17
N ALA A 190 -5.58 13.09 17.96
CA ALA A 190 -5.69 11.94 18.85
C ALA A 190 -6.33 10.71 18.18
N ALA A 191 -6.80 10.82 16.95
CA ALA A 191 -7.32 9.69 16.21
C ALA A 191 -6.24 8.59 16.13
N LEU A 192 -6.60 7.36 16.50
CA LEU A 192 -5.66 6.24 16.49
C LEU A 192 -5.55 5.67 15.08
N ILE A 193 -4.33 5.56 14.60
CA ILE A 193 -4.02 4.86 13.36
C ILE A 193 -3.02 3.74 13.63
N ASP A 194 -3.16 2.65 12.89
CA ASP A 194 -2.20 1.57 12.89
C ASP A 194 -1.52 1.51 11.52
N THR A 195 -0.21 1.48 11.51
CA THR A 195 0.61 1.51 10.28
C THR A 195 1.40 0.22 10.16
N THR A 196 1.97 -0.03 9.00
CA THR A 196 2.76 -1.23 8.75
C THR A 196 4.18 -0.85 8.34
N TYR A 197 5.16 -1.30 9.09
CA TYR A 197 6.55 -1.19 8.66
C TYR A 197 6.79 -2.10 7.46
N VAL A 198 7.52 -1.64 6.45
CA VAL A 198 7.63 -2.29 5.14
C VAL A 198 8.10 -3.74 5.20
N GLU A 199 9.09 -4.03 6.04
CA GLU A 199 9.59 -5.41 6.20
C GLU A 199 8.51 -6.33 6.78
N ASN A 200 7.74 -5.87 7.78
CA ASN A 200 6.63 -6.63 8.33
C ASN A 200 5.54 -6.90 7.29
N ALA A 201 5.26 -5.91 6.42
CA ALA A 201 4.32 -6.08 5.33
C ALA A 201 4.82 -7.12 4.31
N ALA A 202 6.11 -7.09 3.96
CA ALA A 202 6.73 -8.06 3.08
C ALA A 202 6.68 -9.48 3.66
N ASP A 203 7.04 -9.62 4.94
CA ASP A 203 6.99 -10.92 5.64
C ASP A 203 5.55 -11.48 5.69
N ALA A 204 4.54 -10.62 5.89
CA ALA A 204 3.14 -11.03 5.85
C ALA A 204 2.69 -11.50 4.46
N LEU A 205 3.15 -10.85 3.39
CA LEU A 205 2.85 -11.26 2.00
C LEU A 205 3.51 -12.61 1.66
N VAL A 206 4.74 -12.82 2.11
CA VAL A 206 5.43 -14.10 1.95
C VAL A 206 4.73 -15.20 2.76
N ALA A 207 4.33 -14.93 4.00
CA ALA A 207 3.55 -15.85 4.80
C ALA A 207 2.20 -16.19 4.15
N ALA A 208 1.52 -15.19 3.57
CA ALA A 208 0.27 -15.40 2.84
C ALA A 208 0.47 -16.29 1.61
N LEU A 209 1.57 -16.12 0.88
CA LEU A 209 1.92 -17.00 -0.25
C LEU A 209 2.09 -18.45 0.19
N ASP A 210 2.76 -18.67 1.33
CA ASP A 210 2.98 -20.01 1.87
C ASP A 210 1.69 -20.67 2.35
N ARG A 211 0.81 -19.87 2.96
CA ARG A 211 -0.45 -20.31 3.53
C ARG A 211 -1.61 -20.32 2.54
N ALA A 212 -1.46 -19.75 1.35
CA ALA A 212 -2.54 -19.61 0.37
C ALA A 212 -3.39 -20.88 0.19
N PRO A 213 -2.81 -22.12 0.09
CA PRO A 213 -3.62 -23.34 -0.06
C PRO A 213 -4.57 -23.63 1.11
N GLU A 214 -4.30 -23.07 2.30
CA GLU A 214 -5.09 -23.32 3.51
C GLU A 214 -6.08 -22.18 3.80
N ILE A 215 -5.88 -21.03 3.17
CA ILE A 215 -6.60 -19.79 3.49
C ILE A 215 -7.23 -19.13 2.25
N GLY A 216 -7.30 -19.82 1.14
CA GLY A 216 -7.91 -19.33 -0.09
C GLY A 216 -9.29 -18.69 0.13
N GLY A 217 -9.65 -17.72 -0.72
CA GLY A 217 -10.89 -16.96 -0.63
C GLY A 217 -10.94 -15.90 0.47
N ARG A 218 -9.88 -15.73 1.28
CA ARG A 218 -9.87 -14.77 2.41
C ARG A 218 -9.23 -13.44 2.05
N ALA A 219 -9.73 -12.37 2.69
CA ALA A 219 -9.10 -11.07 2.75
C ALA A 219 -8.63 -10.77 4.18
N LEU A 220 -7.36 -10.40 4.37
CA LEU A 220 -6.77 -10.15 5.68
C LEU A 220 -6.11 -8.77 5.71
N VAL A 221 -6.34 -8.00 6.78
CA VAL A 221 -5.66 -6.72 7.00
C VAL A 221 -4.36 -6.96 7.76
N VAL A 222 -3.30 -6.32 7.30
CA VAL A 222 -1.97 -6.40 7.91
C VAL A 222 -1.56 -5.04 8.44
N THR A 223 -1.20 -4.99 9.73
CA THR A 223 -0.64 -3.83 10.41
C THR A 223 0.40 -4.27 11.44
N ASN A 224 1.15 -3.31 11.99
CA ASN A 224 2.03 -3.62 13.13
C ASN A 224 1.25 -4.03 14.39
N GLY A 225 -0.06 -3.76 14.47
CA GLY A 225 -0.86 -4.01 15.68
C GLY A 225 -0.43 -3.12 16.84
N GLN A 226 0.04 -1.91 16.55
CA GLN A 226 0.50 -0.91 17.50
C GLN A 226 -0.16 0.45 17.21
N PRO A 227 -1.49 0.58 17.36
CA PRO A 227 -2.17 1.83 17.06
C PRO A 227 -1.63 2.99 17.90
N ARG A 228 -1.38 4.12 17.25
CA ARG A 228 -0.86 5.36 17.85
C ARG A 228 -1.68 6.56 17.39
N PRO A 229 -1.72 7.64 18.20
CA PRO A 229 -2.29 8.90 17.74
C PRO A 229 -1.64 9.38 16.44
N VAL A 230 -2.44 9.83 15.47
CA VAL A 230 -1.95 10.39 14.19
C VAL A 230 -0.84 11.41 14.42
N ARG A 231 -1.03 12.33 15.40
CA ARG A 231 -0.02 13.33 15.73
C ARG A 231 1.30 12.72 16.16
N GLU A 232 1.29 11.61 16.91
CA GLU A 232 2.52 10.94 17.35
C GLU A 232 3.27 10.38 16.15
N ILE A 233 2.57 9.69 15.24
CA ILE A 233 3.17 9.12 14.01
C ILE A 233 3.78 10.24 13.16
N LEU A 234 3.01 11.31 12.89
CA LEU A 234 3.52 12.45 12.09
C LEU A 234 4.74 13.11 12.73
N ASN A 235 4.70 13.34 14.05
CA ASN A 235 5.81 13.95 14.77
C ASN A 235 7.06 13.07 14.73
N ARG A 236 6.93 11.76 14.92
CA ARG A 236 8.07 10.84 14.85
C ARG A 236 8.70 10.79 13.46
N ILE A 237 7.89 10.82 12.39
CA ILE A 237 8.40 10.91 11.01
C ILE A 237 9.17 12.22 10.80
N VAL A 238 8.62 13.33 11.25
CA VAL A 238 9.23 14.66 11.09
C VAL A 238 10.55 14.75 11.87
N LEU A 239 10.57 14.26 13.11
CA LEU A 239 11.78 14.19 13.94
C LEU A 239 12.85 13.27 13.34
N ALA A 240 12.46 12.11 12.80
CA ALA A 240 13.38 11.20 12.11
C ALA A 240 14.06 11.87 10.91
N ALA A 241 13.37 12.82 10.23
CA ALA A 241 13.94 13.62 9.15
C ALA A 241 14.74 14.84 9.62
N GLY A 242 14.99 14.99 10.93
CA GLY A 242 15.73 16.13 11.50
C GLY A 242 14.97 17.44 11.51
N LEU A 243 13.63 17.41 11.40
CA LEU A 243 12.77 18.58 11.34
C LEU A 243 11.99 18.77 12.64
N GLU A 244 11.54 20.00 12.89
CA GLU A 244 10.68 20.32 14.03
C GLU A 244 9.18 20.07 13.71
N PRO A 245 8.45 19.37 14.59
CA PRO A 245 7.02 19.16 14.45
C PRO A 245 6.24 20.46 14.44
N SER A 246 5.25 20.57 13.56
CA SER A 246 4.39 21.76 13.48
C SER A 246 3.54 21.93 14.75
N ARG A 247 3.44 23.17 15.22
CA ARG A 247 2.54 23.58 16.31
C ARG A 247 1.16 24.04 15.81
N VAL A 248 1.00 24.17 14.49
CA VAL A 248 -0.25 24.61 13.87
C VAL A 248 -1.32 23.52 13.96
N ARG A 249 -2.52 23.91 14.39
CA ARG A 249 -3.70 23.03 14.43
C ARG A 249 -4.82 23.62 13.59
N ILE A 250 -5.48 22.77 12.82
CA ILE A 250 -6.65 23.16 12.03
C ILE A 250 -7.84 22.31 12.49
N PRO A 251 -8.97 22.92 12.86
CA PRO A 251 -10.18 22.18 13.19
C PRO A 251 -10.59 21.23 12.07
N TYR A 252 -11.03 20.02 12.42
CA TYR A 252 -11.38 18.97 11.45
C TYR A 252 -12.36 19.48 10.37
N ARG A 253 -13.42 20.17 10.77
CA ARG A 253 -14.44 20.70 9.85
C ARG A 253 -13.86 21.68 8.83
N ILE A 254 -12.88 22.49 9.25
CA ILE A 254 -12.19 23.44 8.36
C ILE A 254 -11.27 22.70 7.40
N ALA A 255 -10.51 21.70 7.86
CA ALA A 255 -9.66 20.89 7.01
C ALA A 255 -10.48 20.12 5.98
N TRP A 256 -11.59 19.53 6.39
CA TRP A 256 -12.48 18.76 5.51
C TRP A 256 -13.18 19.65 4.47
N GLY A 257 -13.79 20.77 4.90
CA GLY A 257 -14.47 21.71 4.00
C GLY A 257 -13.49 22.38 3.03
N GLY A 258 -12.31 22.77 3.51
CA GLY A 258 -11.23 23.29 2.67
C GLY A 258 -10.73 22.28 1.66
N GLY A 259 -10.68 20.99 2.04
CA GLY A 259 -10.36 19.88 1.17
C GLY A 259 -11.34 19.74 0.00
N LEU A 260 -12.65 19.79 0.27
CA LEU A 260 -13.68 19.74 -0.77
C LEU A 260 -13.57 20.88 -1.79
N ILE A 261 -13.26 22.08 -1.30
CA ILE A 261 -13.06 23.26 -2.18
C ILE A 261 -11.82 23.08 -3.02
N ALA A 262 -10.71 22.64 -2.41
CA ALA A 262 -9.47 22.38 -3.11
C ALA A 262 -9.62 21.33 -4.22
N GLU A 263 -10.28 20.21 -3.95
CA GLU A 263 -10.58 19.16 -4.93
C GLU A 263 -11.28 19.72 -6.17
N ARG A 264 -12.36 20.51 -5.97
CA ARG A 264 -13.11 21.13 -7.08
C ARG A 264 -12.28 22.12 -7.90
N ILE A 265 -11.39 22.87 -7.24
CA ILE A 265 -10.50 23.83 -7.94
C ILE A 265 -9.47 23.07 -8.76
N TRP A 266 -8.88 22.01 -8.21
CA TRP A 266 -7.85 21.21 -8.90
C TRP A 266 -8.44 20.43 -10.09
N GLU A 267 -9.63 19.86 -9.95
CA GLU A 267 -10.36 19.22 -11.04
C GLU A 267 -10.59 20.21 -12.21
N ARG A 268 -11.01 21.45 -11.91
CA ARG A 268 -11.24 22.47 -12.95
C ARG A 268 -9.95 22.96 -13.62
N ARG A 269 -8.83 22.91 -12.89
CA ARG A 269 -7.53 23.35 -13.41
C ARG A 269 -6.80 22.28 -14.21
N GLY A 270 -7.26 21.04 -14.20
CA GLY A 270 -6.57 19.90 -14.84
C GLY A 270 -5.14 19.72 -14.32
N SER A 271 -4.90 20.01 -13.02
CA SER A 271 -3.56 19.94 -12.45
C SER A 271 -3.15 18.51 -12.14
N ASP A 272 -1.99 18.09 -12.63
CA ASP A 272 -1.38 16.78 -12.32
C ASP A 272 -0.83 16.69 -10.89
N ARG A 273 -0.81 17.79 -10.14
CA ARG A 273 -0.35 17.81 -8.74
C ARG A 273 -1.53 17.59 -7.80
N ASP A 274 -1.31 16.79 -6.76
CA ASP A 274 -2.29 16.64 -5.69
C ASP A 274 -2.55 17.96 -4.97
N PRO A 275 -3.81 18.26 -4.59
CA PRO A 275 -4.11 19.43 -3.76
C PRO A 275 -3.42 19.32 -2.39
N PRO A 276 -3.11 20.43 -1.74
CA PRO A 276 -2.41 20.45 -0.45
C PRO A 276 -3.19 19.72 0.67
N MET A 277 -4.51 19.73 0.58
CA MET A 277 -5.43 18.98 1.43
C MET A 277 -6.59 18.50 0.58
N THR A 278 -7.01 17.25 0.79
CA THR A 278 -8.25 16.69 0.25
C THR A 278 -9.22 16.39 1.38
N SER A 279 -10.51 16.30 1.08
CA SER A 279 -11.51 15.85 2.06
C SER A 279 -11.18 14.45 2.58
N PHE A 280 -10.72 13.58 1.70
CA PHE A 280 -10.25 12.24 2.04
C PHE A 280 -9.04 12.27 2.99
N LEU A 281 -8.03 13.11 2.72
CA LEU A 281 -6.86 13.23 3.61
C LEU A 281 -7.25 13.78 4.98
N ALA A 282 -8.13 14.81 5.02
CA ALA A 282 -8.64 15.35 6.28
C ALA A 282 -9.36 14.27 7.10
N GLU A 283 -10.14 13.42 6.43
CA GLU A 283 -10.83 12.29 7.04
C GLU A 283 -9.83 11.25 7.59
N GLN A 284 -8.82 10.87 6.79
CA GLN A 284 -7.76 9.95 7.21
C GLN A 284 -6.96 10.46 8.42
N LEU A 285 -6.75 11.78 8.53
CA LEU A 285 -6.05 12.39 9.65
C LEU A 285 -6.96 12.66 10.87
N GLY A 286 -8.27 12.71 10.67
CA GLY A 286 -9.24 13.08 11.69
C GLY A 286 -10.04 11.92 12.29
N THR A 287 -10.02 10.74 11.69
CA THR A 287 -10.77 9.56 12.13
C THR A 287 -9.85 8.41 12.52
N ALA A 288 -10.32 7.52 13.39
CA ALA A 288 -9.52 6.37 13.81
C ALA A 288 -9.53 5.27 12.74
N HIS A 289 -8.35 4.68 12.48
CA HIS A 289 -8.18 3.55 11.56
C HIS A 289 -7.19 2.55 12.15
N TRP A 290 -7.70 1.59 12.93
CA TRP A 290 -6.91 0.49 13.44
C TRP A 290 -7.73 -0.81 13.40
N PHE A 291 -7.04 -1.93 13.27
CA PHE A 291 -7.63 -3.22 12.94
C PHE A 291 -7.28 -4.29 13.97
N ASP A 292 -8.20 -5.23 14.16
CA ASP A 292 -7.93 -6.43 14.95
C ASP A 292 -6.99 -7.36 14.18
N GLN A 293 -5.82 -7.60 14.74
CA GLN A 293 -4.79 -8.42 14.11
C GLN A 293 -4.78 -9.89 14.58
N ARG A 294 -5.71 -10.29 15.44
CA ARG A 294 -5.72 -11.65 16.02
C ARG A 294 -5.91 -12.70 14.93
N GLU A 295 -6.94 -12.56 14.10
CA GLU A 295 -7.21 -13.46 12.98
C GLU A 295 -6.04 -13.50 12.00
N THR A 296 -5.53 -12.34 11.59
CA THR A 296 -4.42 -12.24 10.65
C THR A 296 -3.18 -12.96 11.17
N ARG A 297 -2.82 -12.78 12.44
CA ARG A 297 -1.65 -13.43 13.05
C ARG A 297 -1.81 -14.94 13.14
N GLU A 298 -2.99 -15.41 13.52
CA GLU A 298 -3.29 -16.82 13.63
C GLU A 298 -3.29 -17.50 12.25
N VAL A 299 -4.03 -16.94 11.30
CA VAL A 299 -4.22 -17.49 9.97
C VAL A 299 -2.93 -17.51 9.16
N LEU A 300 -2.15 -16.42 9.19
CA LEU A 300 -0.87 -16.35 8.52
C LEU A 300 0.28 -17.01 9.30
N ARG A 301 0.08 -17.35 10.59
CA ARG A 301 1.14 -17.76 11.51
C ARG A 301 2.30 -16.74 11.49
N TRP A 302 1.95 -15.49 11.49
CA TRP A 302 2.86 -14.36 11.34
C TRP A 302 2.63 -13.34 12.46
N SER A 303 3.69 -12.66 12.83
CA SER A 303 3.64 -11.48 13.69
C SER A 303 4.71 -10.47 13.25
N PRO A 304 4.46 -9.16 13.40
CA PRO A 304 5.44 -8.14 13.03
C PRO A 304 6.72 -8.29 13.88
N ALA A 305 7.87 -8.43 13.21
CA ALA A 305 9.17 -8.57 13.86
C ALA A 305 9.78 -7.21 14.22
N VAL A 306 9.48 -6.16 13.41
CA VAL A 306 9.97 -4.79 13.62
C VAL A 306 8.91 -3.99 14.33
N THR A 307 9.22 -3.48 15.54
CA THR A 307 8.30 -2.57 16.24
C THR A 307 8.23 -1.21 15.57
N LEU A 308 7.21 -0.39 15.87
CA LEU A 308 7.18 0.99 15.39
C LEU A 308 8.37 1.81 15.88
N ALA A 309 8.86 1.56 17.10
CA ALA A 309 10.03 2.24 17.64
C ALA A 309 11.27 1.94 16.80
N ASP A 310 11.56 0.65 16.59
CA ASP A 310 12.70 0.22 15.76
C ASP A 310 12.58 0.74 14.32
N GLY A 311 11.35 0.76 13.76
CA GLY A 311 11.09 1.30 12.44
C GLY A 311 11.43 2.79 12.34
N PHE A 312 11.07 3.60 13.35
CA PHE A 312 11.42 5.01 13.38
C PHE A 312 12.92 5.24 13.57
N ASP A 313 13.60 4.43 14.38
CA ASP A 313 15.03 4.50 14.55
C ASP A 313 15.78 4.19 13.23
N ARG A 314 15.33 3.15 12.50
CA ARG A 314 15.84 2.84 11.15
C ARG A 314 15.55 3.94 10.13
N LEU A 315 14.39 4.58 10.22
CA LEU A 315 14.05 5.73 9.38
C LEU A 315 14.96 6.92 9.65
N ALA A 316 15.24 7.22 10.93
CA ALA A 316 16.16 8.29 11.31
C ALA A 316 17.60 8.01 10.85
N ALA A 317 18.08 6.78 11.00
CA ALA A 317 19.38 6.36 10.50
C ALA A 317 19.48 6.51 8.97
N TRP A 318 18.41 6.15 8.25
CA TRP A 318 18.37 6.32 6.81
C TRP A 318 18.43 7.79 6.38
N PHE A 319 17.64 8.68 7.01
CA PHE A 319 17.75 10.12 6.73
C PHE A 319 19.13 10.69 7.02
N SER A 320 19.79 10.23 8.09
CA SER A 320 21.15 10.64 8.44
C SER A 320 22.21 10.14 7.43
N SER A 321 21.92 9.07 6.68
CA SER A 321 22.81 8.53 5.65
C SER A 321 22.69 9.21 4.29
N ILE A 322 21.61 9.99 4.08
CA ILE A 322 21.41 10.75 2.82
C ILE A 322 22.27 12.03 2.90
N PRO A 323 23.17 12.27 1.93
CA PRO A 323 23.89 13.53 1.88
C PRO A 323 22.91 14.71 1.84
N PRO A 324 23.20 15.83 2.52
CA PRO A 324 22.36 17.02 2.45
C PRO A 324 22.24 17.47 0.99
N THR A 325 21.01 17.67 0.52
CA THR A 325 20.76 18.22 -0.81
C THR A 325 21.19 19.69 -0.84
N ALA A 326 21.70 20.14 -1.97
CA ALA A 326 22.24 21.52 -2.15
C ALA A 326 21.25 22.67 -1.81
N GLY A 327 20.03 22.34 -1.41
CA GLY A 327 19.01 23.26 -0.91
C GLY A 327 18.88 23.34 0.62
N ASP A 328 19.60 22.50 1.36
CA ASP A 328 19.55 22.45 2.83
C ASP A 328 20.64 23.34 3.50
N ILE A 329 21.41 24.09 2.69
CA ILE A 329 22.49 25.00 3.15
C ILE A 329 22.06 26.44 2.86
N THR A 330 21.04 26.93 3.56
CA THR A 330 20.81 28.40 3.69
C THR A 330 20.16 28.70 5.03
#